data_4bb92feb0d2597fea8819ae42b34247c
#
_entry.id   4bb92feb0d2597fea8819ae42b34247c
#
_cell.length_a   1.000
_cell.length_b   1.000
_cell.length_c   1.000
_cell.angle_alpha   90.00
_cell.angle_beta   90.00
_cell.angle_gamma   90.00
#
_symmetry.space_group_name_H-M   'P 1'
#
loop_
_entity.id
_entity.type
_entity.pdbx_description
1 polymer ?
#
loop_
_entity_poly.entity_id
_entity_poly.type
_entity_poly.pdbx_seq_one_letter_code
_entity_poly.pdbx_strand_id
1 'polypeptide(L)'
;MKYIVLFLMLAITVLSDEPKLPRPDQVDKPQNIKFIVLDKSKLAGIVVDDTEAKLVGEWKHSVHTPPFVGKSYIHDMKEKKGEKSATFTPNLPRTGLYEVRISHNSNIRRANGVPITVNHAKGKKVVKINEGEPAPIAKLFRSIGIFHFKKGREGSVTIGTEGTEGKYVIVDAVQFLIVMP
;
A
#
# COMPACT_ATOMS: atom_id res chain seq x y z
N MET A 1 50.89 -42.88 58.15
CA MET A 1 50.13 -43.19 56.87
C MET A 1 49.55 -41.91 56.38
N LYS A 2 50.08 -41.38 55.27
CA LYS A 2 49.58 -40.15 54.60
C LYS A 2 48.80 -40.57 53.37
N TYR A 3 47.53 -40.27 53.34
CA TYR A 3 46.68 -40.51 52.18
C TYR A 3 46.76 -39.29 51.23
N ILE A 4 47.27 -39.53 50.00
CA ILE A 4 47.27 -38.56 48.95
C ILE A 4 45.93 -38.72 48.19
N VAL A 5 45.06 -37.70 48.27
CA VAL A 5 43.82 -37.65 47.49
C VAL A 5 44.16 -37.00 46.15
N LEU A 6 44.12 -37.76 45.05
CA LEU A 6 44.34 -37.28 43.70
C LEU A 6 43.01 -36.73 43.15
N PHE A 7 42.92 -35.39 43.01
CA PHE A 7 41.78 -34.73 42.37
C PHE A 7 41.93 -34.81 40.85
N LEU A 8 41.12 -35.63 40.22
CA LEU A 8 41.03 -35.68 38.74
C LEU A 8 40.13 -34.55 38.26
N MET A 9 40.72 -33.48 37.73
CA MET A 9 39.95 -32.44 37.04
C MET A 9 39.54 -32.93 35.66
N LEU A 10 38.25 -33.17 35.47
CA LEU A 10 37.62 -33.45 34.18
C LEU A 10 37.40 -32.12 33.45
N ALA A 11 38.22 -31.81 32.48
CA ALA A 11 37.98 -30.64 31.60
C ALA A 11 36.82 -30.95 30.65
N ILE A 12 35.67 -30.37 30.89
CA ILE A 12 34.55 -30.40 29.96
C ILE A 12 34.82 -29.33 28.90
N THR A 13 35.27 -29.73 27.71
CA THR A 13 35.32 -28.87 26.53
C THR A 13 33.86 -28.71 26.04
N VAL A 14 33.24 -27.58 26.34
CA VAL A 14 32.01 -27.18 25.69
C VAL A 14 32.37 -26.77 24.27
N LEU A 15 32.10 -27.63 23.29
CA LEU A 15 32.04 -27.18 21.89
C LEU A 15 30.87 -26.22 21.76
N SER A 16 31.17 -24.93 21.63
CA SER A 16 30.17 -23.96 21.19
C SER A 16 29.92 -24.17 19.69
N ASP A 17 28.83 -24.85 19.36
CA ASP A 17 28.29 -24.84 17.99
C ASP A 17 27.74 -23.42 17.70
N GLU A 18 28.63 -22.52 17.30
CA GLU A 18 28.17 -21.26 16.72
C GLU A 18 27.52 -21.57 15.36
N PRO A 19 26.32 -21.05 15.09
CA PRO A 19 25.67 -21.23 13.81
C PRO A 19 26.55 -20.61 12.72
N LYS A 20 27.15 -21.45 11.87
CA LYS A 20 27.95 -21.00 10.75
C LYS A 20 27.05 -20.25 9.79
N LEU A 21 27.36 -18.98 9.53
CA LEU A 21 26.73 -18.22 8.46
C LEU A 21 26.80 -19.00 7.13
N PRO A 22 25.73 -19.09 6.35
CA PRO A 22 25.73 -19.78 5.08
C PRO A 22 26.77 -19.14 4.14
N ARG A 23 27.49 -19.95 3.41
CA ARG A 23 28.47 -19.49 2.43
C ARG A 23 27.75 -18.70 1.31
N PRO A 24 28.39 -17.72 0.65
CA PRO A 24 27.82 -16.94 -0.42
C PRO A 24 27.22 -17.75 -1.59
N ASP A 25 27.76 -18.97 -1.82
CA ASP A 25 27.28 -19.92 -2.81
C ASP A 25 26.01 -20.70 -2.37
N GLN A 26 25.69 -20.66 -1.08
CA GLN A 26 24.51 -21.28 -0.47
C GLN A 26 23.38 -20.29 -0.20
N VAL A 27 23.57 -19.01 -0.53
CA VAL A 27 22.45 -18.07 -0.53
C VAL A 27 21.56 -18.48 -1.70
N ASP A 28 20.36 -18.96 -1.38
CA ASP A 28 19.35 -19.29 -2.37
C ASP A 28 19.26 -18.16 -3.39
N LYS A 29 19.40 -18.51 -4.68
CA LYS A 29 19.13 -17.56 -5.77
C LYS A 29 17.84 -16.85 -5.43
N PRO A 30 17.75 -15.52 -5.57
CA PRO A 30 16.56 -14.78 -5.18
C PRO A 30 15.35 -15.51 -5.76
N GLN A 31 14.55 -16.09 -4.88
CA GLN A 31 13.30 -16.74 -5.29
C GLN A 31 12.60 -15.68 -6.10
N ASN A 32 12.14 -16.02 -7.31
CA ASN A 32 11.29 -15.16 -8.11
C ASN A 32 10.19 -14.65 -7.20
N ILE A 33 10.38 -13.44 -6.65
CA ILE A 33 9.35 -12.77 -5.88
C ILE A 33 8.24 -12.59 -6.91
N LYS A 34 7.27 -13.49 -6.90
CA LYS A 34 6.04 -13.30 -7.64
C LYS A 34 5.46 -12.00 -7.13
N PHE A 35 5.67 -10.92 -7.87
CA PHE A 35 5.02 -9.66 -7.60
C PHE A 35 3.53 -9.96 -7.48
N ILE A 36 2.95 -9.68 -6.32
CA ILE A 36 1.51 -9.87 -6.12
C ILE A 36 0.83 -8.76 -6.91
N VAL A 37 0.64 -9.02 -8.19
CA VAL A 37 -0.22 -8.22 -9.06
C VAL A 37 -1.63 -8.71 -8.78
N LEU A 38 -2.45 -7.85 -8.21
CA LEU A 38 -3.84 -8.19 -7.90
C LEU A 38 -4.72 -7.82 -9.09
N ASP A 39 -5.29 -8.85 -9.70
CA ASP A 39 -6.32 -8.67 -10.72
C ASP A 39 -7.55 -8.00 -10.11
N LYS A 40 -7.91 -6.80 -10.60
CA LYS A 40 -9.05 -6.05 -10.09
C LYS A 40 -10.38 -6.82 -10.19
N SER A 41 -10.51 -7.76 -11.14
CA SER A 41 -11.72 -8.58 -11.29
C SER A 41 -11.94 -9.56 -10.13
N LYS A 42 -10.90 -9.86 -9.36
CA LYS A 42 -10.95 -10.73 -8.17
C LYS A 42 -11.17 -9.96 -6.87
N LEU A 43 -11.21 -8.64 -6.93
CA LEU A 43 -11.47 -7.79 -5.78
C LEU A 43 -12.97 -7.59 -5.59
N ALA A 44 -13.42 -7.59 -4.34
CA ALA A 44 -14.82 -7.36 -4.00
C ALA A 44 -15.24 -5.92 -4.32
N GLY A 45 -16.54 -5.71 -4.63
CA GLY A 45 -17.11 -4.39 -4.88
C GLY A 45 -16.75 -3.82 -6.24
N ILE A 46 -16.71 -2.49 -6.33
CA ILE A 46 -16.33 -1.77 -7.55
C ILE A 46 -14.92 -1.23 -7.35
N VAL A 47 -14.02 -1.58 -8.25
CA VAL A 47 -12.64 -1.09 -8.25
C VAL A 47 -12.40 -0.28 -9.51
N VAL A 48 -11.95 0.97 -9.33
CA VAL A 48 -11.50 1.85 -10.41
C VAL A 48 -9.98 1.93 -10.32
N ASP A 49 -9.32 1.50 -11.37
CA ASP A 49 -7.85 1.44 -11.50
C ASP A 49 -7.28 2.79 -11.94
N ASP A 50 -5.97 3.05 -11.72
CA ASP A 50 -5.31 4.29 -12.14
C ASP A 50 -5.44 4.54 -13.64
N THR A 51 -5.50 3.49 -14.43
CA THR A 51 -5.70 3.54 -15.89
C THR A 51 -7.09 4.05 -16.33
N GLU A 52 -8.05 4.06 -15.41
CA GLU A 52 -9.42 4.56 -15.61
C GLU A 52 -9.62 5.94 -14.97
N ALA A 53 -8.64 6.45 -14.26
CA ALA A 53 -8.71 7.74 -13.60
C ALA A 53 -8.57 8.91 -14.59
N LYS A 54 -9.30 10.00 -14.31
CA LYS A 54 -9.04 11.28 -15.00
C LYS A 54 -7.86 11.97 -14.35
N LEU A 55 -6.76 12.09 -15.09
CA LEU A 55 -5.53 12.70 -14.60
C LEU A 55 -5.47 14.21 -14.94
N VAL A 56 -4.93 14.99 -14.02
CA VAL A 56 -4.47 16.35 -14.21
C VAL A 56 -2.96 16.39 -13.96
N GLY A 57 -2.22 17.03 -14.85
CA GLY A 57 -0.77 17.03 -14.83
C GLY A 57 -0.16 15.72 -15.32
N GLU A 58 1.16 15.66 -15.30
CA GLU A 58 1.93 14.51 -15.77
C GLU A 58 2.19 13.52 -14.63
N TRP A 59 1.94 12.24 -14.91
CA TRP A 59 2.15 11.14 -13.96
C TRP A 59 3.01 10.06 -14.62
N LYS A 60 3.84 9.38 -13.84
CA LYS A 60 4.72 8.33 -14.34
C LYS A 60 4.29 6.96 -13.84
N HIS A 61 4.11 6.01 -14.77
CA HIS A 61 3.87 4.60 -14.43
C HIS A 61 5.09 3.93 -13.80
N SER A 62 4.84 3.04 -12.85
CA SER A 62 5.87 2.26 -12.18
C SER A 62 5.34 0.91 -11.71
N VAL A 63 6.24 -0.08 -11.71
CA VAL A 63 6.03 -1.43 -11.16
C VAL A 63 7.04 -1.76 -10.07
N HIS A 64 7.84 -0.76 -9.66
CA HIS A 64 9.02 -0.95 -8.82
C HIS A 64 8.71 -1.39 -7.38
N THR A 65 7.58 -0.99 -6.84
CA THR A 65 7.22 -1.27 -5.44
C THR A 65 5.87 -1.98 -5.36
N PRO A 66 5.82 -3.32 -5.29
CA PRO A 66 4.58 -4.05 -5.03
C PRO A 66 4.19 -3.98 -3.54
N PRO A 67 2.91 -4.29 -3.18
CA PRO A 67 1.84 -4.72 -4.07
C PRO A 67 1.14 -3.55 -4.76
N PHE A 68 0.42 -3.83 -5.86
CA PHE A 68 -0.45 -2.89 -6.54
C PHE A 68 -1.58 -3.63 -7.28
N VAL A 69 -2.62 -2.92 -7.66
CA VAL A 69 -3.75 -3.42 -8.45
C VAL A 69 -3.42 -3.29 -9.95
N GLY A 70 -3.89 -4.21 -10.77
CA GLY A 70 -3.70 -4.14 -12.21
C GLY A 70 -2.24 -4.36 -12.64
N LYS A 71 -1.78 -3.60 -13.63
CA LYS A 71 -0.47 -3.80 -14.26
C LYS A 71 0.64 -2.89 -13.70
N SER A 72 0.27 -1.78 -13.09
CA SER A 72 1.19 -0.76 -12.58
C SER A 72 0.46 0.14 -11.59
N TYR A 73 1.20 1.05 -10.98
CA TYR A 73 0.68 2.23 -10.30
C TYR A 73 1.32 3.47 -10.91
N ILE A 74 0.81 4.66 -10.63
CA ILE A 74 1.40 5.92 -11.05
C ILE A 74 1.92 6.74 -9.88
N HIS A 75 2.86 7.65 -10.15
CA HIS A 75 3.38 8.60 -9.16
C HIS A 75 3.63 9.98 -9.80
N ASP A 76 3.60 11.00 -8.97
CA ASP A 76 3.69 12.41 -9.34
C ASP A 76 5.11 12.93 -9.64
N MET A 77 6.13 12.07 -9.58
CA MET A 77 7.55 12.41 -9.75
C MET A 77 8.11 13.38 -8.69
N LYS A 78 7.37 13.71 -7.64
CA LYS A 78 7.62 14.78 -6.63
C LYS A 78 7.59 16.20 -7.20
N GLU A 79 7.01 16.38 -8.36
CA GLU A 79 6.99 17.63 -9.10
C GLU A 79 5.62 18.29 -9.09
N LYS A 80 5.58 19.60 -9.28
CA LYS A 80 4.34 20.38 -9.45
C LYS A 80 3.29 20.07 -8.38
N LYS A 81 3.71 20.15 -7.12
CA LYS A 81 2.85 19.91 -5.98
C LYS A 81 1.69 20.89 -5.92
N GLY A 82 0.48 20.34 -5.66
CA GLY A 82 -0.76 21.12 -5.74
C GLY A 82 -1.37 21.24 -7.15
N GLU A 83 -0.61 20.98 -8.20
CA GLU A 83 -1.09 21.09 -9.61
C GLU A 83 -1.52 19.75 -10.21
N LYS A 84 -1.22 18.62 -9.55
CA LYS A 84 -1.54 17.28 -10.06
C LYS A 84 -2.64 16.62 -9.26
N SER A 85 -3.52 15.91 -9.96
CA SER A 85 -4.55 15.09 -9.33
C SER A 85 -4.96 13.91 -10.20
N ALA A 86 -5.50 12.87 -9.53
CA ALA A 86 -6.13 11.71 -10.16
C ALA A 86 -7.54 11.55 -9.62
N THR A 87 -8.55 11.57 -10.49
CA THR A 87 -9.96 11.49 -10.12
C THR A 87 -10.56 10.18 -10.60
N PHE A 88 -11.07 9.40 -9.66
CA PHE A 88 -11.72 8.12 -9.84
C PHE A 88 -13.24 8.28 -9.76
N THR A 89 -13.95 7.90 -10.82
CA THR A 89 -15.41 8.01 -10.90
C THR A 89 -16.03 6.62 -11.08
N PRO A 90 -16.53 6.00 -9.99
CA PRO A 90 -17.13 4.68 -10.08
C PRO A 90 -18.47 4.71 -10.83
N ASN A 91 -18.83 3.59 -11.46
CA ASN A 91 -20.20 3.36 -11.88
C ASN A 91 -20.91 2.46 -10.85
N LEU A 92 -21.59 3.07 -9.89
CA LEU A 92 -22.19 2.35 -8.77
C LEU A 92 -23.55 1.76 -9.15
N PRO A 93 -23.82 0.47 -8.84
CA PRO A 93 -25.03 -0.21 -9.25
C PRO A 93 -26.28 0.24 -8.50
N ARG A 94 -26.12 0.82 -7.30
CA ARG A 94 -27.23 1.29 -6.47
C ARG A 94 -26.83 2.46 -5.57
N THR A 95 -27.80 3.24 -5.14
CA THR A 95 -27.65 4.25 -4.08
C THR A 95 -27.46 3.55 -2.73
N GLY A 96 -26.55 4.04 -1.89
CA GLY A 96 -26.28 3.45 -0.57
C GLY A 96 -25.02 3.95 0.09
N LEU A 97 -24.69 3.35 1.23
CA LEU A 97 -23.45 3.57 1.94
C LEU A 97 -22.35 2.68 1.34
N TYR A 98 -21.22 3.29 1.06
CA TYR A 98 -20.03 2.59 0.54
C TYR A 98 -18.83 2.90 1.42
N GLU A 99 -18.11 1.86 1.83
CA GLU A 99 -16.76 2.02 2.34
C GLU A 99 -15.85 2.32 1.15
N VAL A 100 -15.07 3.39 1.26
CA VAL A 100 -14.08 3.79 0.24
C VAL A 100 -12.69 3.42 0.73
N ARG A 101 -11.96 2.68 -0.09
CA ARG A 101 -10.58 2.28 0.19
C ARG A 101 -9.66 2.78 -0.90
N ILE A 102 -8.49 3.27 -0.51
CA ILE A 102 -7.44 3.71 -1.40
C ILE A 102 -6.35 2.64 -1.43
N SER A 103 -5.92 2.24 -2.62
CA SER A 103 -4.75 1.39 -2.81
C SER A 103 -3.49 2.25 -2.93
N HIS A 104 -2.46 1.91 -2.17
CA HIS A 104 -1.13 2.48 -2.27
C HIS A 104 -0.07 1.52 -1.74
N ASN A 105 1.13 1.57 -2.30
CA ASN A 105 2.28 0.92 -1.72
C ASN A 105 3.04 1.88 -0.79
N SER A 106 3.58 1.35 0.31
CA SER A 106 4.30 2.14 1.30
C SER A 106 5.80 2.14 1.10
N ASN A 107 6.43 3.28 1.38
CA ASN A 107 7.87 3.43 1.39
C ASN A 107 8.22 4.73 2.13
N ILE A 108 9.42 4.83 2.74
CA ILE A 108 9.90 6.05 3.41
C ILE A 108 9.95 7.28 2.49
N ARG A 109 9.97 7.09 1.17
CA ARG A 109 9.96 8.18 0.18
C ARG A 109 8.56 8.64 -0.19
N ARG A 110 7.48 8.04 0.36
CA ARG A 110 6.08 8.42 0.10
C ARG A 110 5.66 9.58 0.99
N ALA A 111 4.65 10.30 0.52
CA ALA A 111 4.15 11.48 1.21
C ALA A 111 3.34 11.12 2.46
N ASN A 112 3.48 11.95 3.47
CA ASN A 112 2.58 11.99 4.62
C ASN A 112 1.58 13.14 4.41
N GLY A 113 0.30 12.85 4.62
CA GLY A 113 -0.74 13.87 4.49
C GLY A 113 -1.28 14.06 3.07
N VAL A 114 -1.24 13.01 2.23
CA VAL A 114 -1.82 13.03 0.87
C VAL A 114 -3.31 13.38 0.95
N PRO A 115 -3.76 14.49 0.32
CA PRO A 115 -5.15 14.91 0.38
C PRO A 115 -6.00 14.09 -0.57
N ILE A 116 -7.10 13.55 -0.04
CA ILE A 116 -8.08 12.78 -0.79
C ILE A 116 -9.44 13.43 -0.62
N THR A 117 -10.01 13.93 -1.70
CA THR A 117 -11.34 14.54 -1.73
C THR A 117 -12.36 13.53 -2.18
N VAL A 118 -13.35 13.24 -1.33
CA VAL A 118 -14.49 12.40 -1.66
C VAL A 118 -15.69 13.30 -1.97
N ASN A 119 -16.17 13.26 -3.21
CA ASN A 119 -17.45 13.86 -3.61
C ASN A 119 -18.54 12.80 -3.47
N HIS A 120 -19.48 13.00 -2.55
CA HIS A 120 -20.52 12.04 -2.25
C HIS A 120 -21.90 12.71 -2.18
N ALA A 121 -22.97 11.96 -2.01
CA ALA A 121 -24.35 12.49 -2.09
C ALA A 121 -24.69 13.61 -1.09
N LYS A 122 -23.89 13.73 -0.01
CA LYS A 122 -24.09 14.76 1.03
C LYS A 122 -23.04 15.89 0.96
N GLY A 123 -22.28 15.99 -0.15
CA GLY A 123 -21.30 17.04 -0.35
C GLY A 123 -19.86 16.51 -0.51
N LYS A 124 -18.91 17.26 -0.02
CA LYS A 124 -17.47 16.99 -0.12
C LYS A 124 -16.87 16.67 1.25
N LYS A 125 -15.96 15.68 1.31
CA LYS A 125 -15.11 15.42 2.47
C LYS A 125 -13.67 15.30 2.03
N VAL A 126 -12.76 15.97 2.74
CA VAL A 126 -11.31 15.79 2.56
C VAL A 126 -10.77 14.93 3.69
N VAL A 127 -10.02 13.90 3.33
CA VAL A 127 -9.29 13.02 4.24
C VAL A 127 -7.81 13.06 3.85
N LYS A 128 -6.90 13.06 4.83
CA LYS A 128 -5.47 12.97 4.57
C LYS A 128 -4.95 11.60 4.99
N ILE A 129 -4.12 10.98 4.15
CA ILE A 129 -3.49 9.68 4.47
C ILE A 129 -1.98 9.79 4.48
N ASN A 130 -1.33 8.90 5.23
CA ASN A 130 0.11 8.70 5.22
C ASN A 130 0.44 7.50 4.33
N GLU A 131 0.98 7.75 3.14
CA GLU A 131 1.43 6.68 2.23
C GLU A 131 2.82 6.12 2.61
N GLY A 132 3.52 6.76 3.52
CA GLY A 132 4.77 6.25 4.09
C GLY A 132 4.55 5.01 4.96
N GLU A 133 3.34 4.85 5.52
CA GLU A 133 2.94 3.72 6.35
C GLU A 133 2.28 2.62 5.53
N PRO A 134 2.49 1.33 5.89
CA PRO A 134 1.80 0.23 5.24
C PRO A 134 0.27 0.40 5.28
N ALA A 135 -0.37 0.13 4.17
CA ALA A 135 -1.83 0.06 4.13
C ALA A 135 -2.32 -1.13 4.99
N PRO A 136 -3.27 -0.91 5.92
CA PRO A 136 -3.61 -1.92 6.94
C PRO A 136 -4.35 -3.14 6.39
N ILE A 137 -5.04 -3.00 5.24
CA ILE A 137 -5.83 -4.08 4.65
C ILE A 137 -4.99 -4.77 3.56
N ALA A 138 -4.54 -5.98 3.83
CA ALA A 138 -3.70 -6.80 2.94
C ALA A 138 -2.41 -6.09 2.44
N LYS A 139 -1.89 -5.10 3.19
CA LYS A 139 -0.76 -4.22 2.81
C LYS A 139 -1.00 -3.44 1.50
N LEU A 140 -2.23 -3.37 1.04
CA LEU A 140 -2.63 -2.78 -0.23
C LEU A 140 -3.66 -1.67 -0.08
N PHE A 141 -4.69 -1.87 0.75
CA PHE A 141 -5.78 -0.92 0.89
C PHE A 141 -5.81 -0.23 2.25
N ARG A 142 -6.19 1.03 2.23
CA ARG A 142 -6.50 1.84 3.41
C ARG A 142 -7.92 2.38 3.28
N SER A 143 -8.77 2.06 4.26
CA SER A 143 -10.11 2.66 4.36
C SER A 143 -9.99 4.15 4.70
N ILE A 144 -10.75 4.99 4.00
CA ILE A 144 -10.83 6.43 4.25
C ILE A 144 -12.19 6.84 4.79
N GLY A 145 -13.09 5.89 5.00
CA GLY A 145 -14.40 6.10 5.58
C GLY A 145 -15.55 5.49 4.80
N ILE A 146 -16.75 5.68 5.34
CA ILE A 146 -18.01 5.26 4.75
C ILE A 146 -18.79 6.50 4.32
N PHE A 147 -19.24 6.54 3.07
CA PHE A 147 -19.90 7.68 2.47
C PHE A 147 -21.16 7.25 1.72
N HIS A 148 -22.16 8.14 1.68
CA HIS A 148 -23.39 7.89 0.93
C HIS A 148 -23.20 8.32 -0.54
N PHE A 149 -23.33 7.38 -1.47
CA PHE A 149 -23.27 7.64 -2.90
C PHE A 149 -24.63 7.38 -3.57
N LYS A 150 -24.90 8.09 -4.65
CA LYS A 150 -26.00 7.79 -5.55
C LYS A 150 -25.58 6.73 -6.57
N LYS A 151 -26.56 6.00 -7.12
CA LYS A 151 -26.38 5.11 -8.26
C LYS A 151 -25.80 5.86 -9.45
N GLY A 152 -24.95 5.19 -10.24
CA GLY A 152 -24.34 5.74 -11.46
C GLY A 152 -22.99 6.39 -11.18
N ARG A 153 -22.67 7.47 -11.88
CA ARG A 153 -21.35 8.11 -11.93
C ARG A 153 -21.31 9.51 -11.30
N GLU A 154 -22.23 9.82 -10.41
CA GLU A 154 -22.36 11.17 -9.80
C GLU A 154 -21.29 11.44 -8.71
N GLY A 155 -20.74 10.40 -8.09
CA GLY A 155 -19.70 10.52 -7.05
C GLY A 155 -18.31 10.31 -7.59
N SER A 156 -17.31 10.84 -6.87
CA SER A 156 -15.90 10.65 -7.23
C SER A 156 -14.95 10.71 -6.02
N VAL A 157 -13.75 10.19 -6.21
CA VAL A 157 -12.63 10.31 -5.27
C VAL A 157 -11.46 10.91 -6.03
N THR A 158 -10.91 12.00 -5.53
CA THR A 158 -9.76 12.69 -6.11
C THR A 158 -8.58 12.64 -5.17
N ILE A 159 -7.46 12.10 -5.63
CA ILE A 159 -6.17 12.11 -4.93
C ILE A 159 -5.38 13.31 -5.45
N GLY A 160 -4.99 14.21 -4.57
CA GLY A 160 -4.22 15.40 -4.89
C GLY A 160 -2.77 15.33 -4.43
N THR A 161 -1.98 16.35 -4.78
CA THR A 161 -0.56 16.43 -4.42
C THR A 161 -0.23 17.65 -3.55
N GLU A 162 -1.22 18.43 -3.12
CA GLU A 162 -1.02 19.61 -2.28
C GLU A 162 -0.46 19.22 -0.90
N GLY A 163 0.53 19.96 -0.41
CA GLY A 163 1.14 19.76 0.91
C GLY A 163 1.99 18.48 1.02
N THR A 164 2.49 17.97 -0.11
CA THR A 164 3.28 16.71 -0.17
C THR A 164 4.70 16.91 -0.70
N GLU A 165 5.28 18.08 -0.47
CA GLU A 165 6.59 18.52 -0.98
C GLU A 165 7.70 17.52 -0.62
N GLY A 166 8.63 17.30 -1.57
CA GLY A 166 9.80 16.45 -1.41
C GLY A 166 9.54 14.93 -1.36
N LYS A 167 8.27 14.50 -1.39
CA LYS A 167 7.87 13.10 -1.33
C LYS A 167 7.04 12.68 -2.54
N TYR A 168 7.01 11.38 -2.84
CA TYR A 168 6.13 10.84 -3.88
C TYR A 168 4.70 10.68 -3.38
N VAL A 169 3.75 11.08 -4.20
CA VAL A 169 2.35 10.65 -4.08
C VAL A 169 2.14 9.47 -5.02
N ILE A 170 1.57 8.41 -4.48
CA ILE A 170 1.25 7.18 -5.20
C ILE A 170 -0.24 7.15 -5.49
N VAL A 171 -0.58 6.79 -6.71
CA VAL A 171 -1.95 6.56 -7.13
C VAL A 171 -2.01 5.19 -7.78
N ASP A 172 -2.90 4.33 -7.29
CA ASP A 172 -3.07 2.96 -7.78
C ASP A 172 -4.55 2.71 -8.09
N ALA A 173 -5.36 2.33 -7.11
CA ALA A 173 -6.77 2.08 -7.32
C ALA A 173 -7.64 2.61 -6.18
N VAL A 174 -8.93 2.81 -6.47
CA VAL A 174 -9.96 3.11 -5.47
C VAL A 174 -11.03 2.04 -5.50
N GLN A 175 -11.30 1.45 -4.33
CA GLN A 175 -12.30 0.40 -4.13
C GLN A 175 -13.52 0.97 -3.39
N PHE A 176 -14.71 0.62 -3.88
CA PHE A 176 -16.00 0.98 -3.29
C PHE A 176 -16.74 -0.28 -2.89
N LEU A 177 -16.93 -0.48 -1.59
CA LEU A 177 -17.62 -1.64 -1.02
C LEU A 177 -18.95 -1.22 -0.43
N ILE A 178 -20.04 -1.80 -0.94
CA ILE A 178 -21.36 -1.53 -0.37
C ILE A 178 -21.43 -2.02 1.09
N VAL A 179 -21.85 -1.16 1.98
CA VAL A 179 -22.13 -1.50 3.37
C VAL A 179 -23.59 -1.96 3.44
N MET A 180 -23.79 -3.22 3.79
CA MET A 180 -25.12 -3.74 4.03
C MET A 180 -25.59 -3.30 5.43
N PRO A 181 -26.88 -2.94 5.60
CA PRO A 181 -27.45 -2.65 6.90
C PRO A 181 -27.48 -3.88 7.81
#